data_2f980554ba8a2116e3bd5f5c9b4aada4
#
_entry.id   2f980554ba8a2116e3bd5f5c9b4aada4
#
_cell.length_a   1.000
_cell.length_b   1.000
_cell.length_c   1.000
_cell.angle_alpha   90.00
_cell.angle_beta   90.00
_cell.angle_gamma   90.00
#
_symmetry.space_group_name_H-M   'P 1'
#
loop_
_entity.id
_entity.type
_entity.pdbx_description
1 polymer ?
#
loop_
_entity_poly.entity_id
_entity_poly.type
_entity_poly.pdbx_seq_one_letter_code
_entity_poly.pdbx_strand_id
1 'polypeptide(L)'
;MISVDLALRLKNAGLPWKPASGDRFVVADRGMDAEVFVISQLTIELRDTPTGPVFQFNGTTEWALDSVEQAAVVWLPHEEQLRTALGTAFRRLEPLGDGWVVTVERDGRAIREVDVDAERAYARALLAVLGP
;
A
#
# COMPACT_ATOMS: atom_id res chain seq x y z
N MET A 1 -5.78 0.75 -8.97
CA MET A 1 -4.59 0.48 -8.14
C MET A 1 -3.82 1.76 -7.91
N ILE A 2 -3.32 1.98 -6.71
CA ILE A 2 -2.54 3.18 -6.44
C ILE A 2 -1.19 3.12 -7.17
N SER A 3 -0.58 4.29 -7.38
CA SER A 3 0.75 4.35 -7.98
C SER A 3 1.83 3.96 -6.96
N VAL A 4 2.99 3.56 -7.47
CA VAL A 4 4.15 3.27 -6.61
C VAL A 4 4.56 4.51 -5.83
N ASP A 5 4.47 5.69 -6.45
CA ASP A 5 4.79 6.95 -5.78
C ASP A 5 3.89 7.19 -4.56
N LEU A 6 2.57 7.03 -4.72
CA LEU A 6 1.64 7.17 -3.60
C LEU A 6 1.91 6.13 -2.51
N ALA A 7 2.17 4.89 -2.93
CA ALA A 7 2.46 3.81 -1.99
C ALA A 7 3.72 4.10 -1.18
N LEU A 8 4.75 4.60 -1.83
CA LEU A 8 6.00 4.96 -1.16
C LEU A 8 5.79 6.12 -0.18
N ARG A 9 4.99 7.10 -0.57
CA ARG A 9 4.66 8.23 0.32
C ARG A 9 3.89 7.76 1.55
N LEU A 10 2.96 6.82 1.39
CA LEU A 10 2.25 6.22 2.52
C LEU A 10 3.20 5.48 3.45
N LYS A 11 4.12 4.71 2.90
CA LYS A 11 5.14 4.02 3.68
C LYS A 11 5.98 5.02 4.47
N ASN A 12 6.43 6.07 3.83
CA ASN A 12 7.26 7.10 4.47
C ASN A 12 6.47 7.91 5.50
N ALA A 13 5.16 8.00 5.35
CA ALA A 13 4.28 8.67 6.31
C ALA A 13 3.97 7.79 7.53
N GLY A 14 4.44 6.54 7.54
CA GLY A 14 4.30 5.65 8.67
C GLY A 14 3.14 4.69 8.62
N LEU A 15 2.52 4.48 7.43
CA LEU A 15 1.46 3.50 7.32
C LEU A 15 2.02 2.11 7.64
N PRO A 16 1.52 1.44 8.70
CA PRO A 16 2.01 0.12 9.03
C PRO A 16 1.47 -0.92 8.05
N TRP A 17 2.29 -1.92 7.76
CA TRP A 17 1.88 -3.03 6.93
C TRP A 17 2.17 -4.34 7.63
N LYS A 18 1.13 -5.15 7.80
CA LYS A 18 1.25 -6.50 8.28
C LYS A 18 0.93 -7.43 7.10
N PRO A 19 1.96 -7.98 6.46
CA PRO A 19 1.76 -8.74 5.23
C PRO A 19 0.80 -9.91 5.41
N ALA A 20 -0.09 -10.06 4.44
CA ALA A 20 -1.09 -11.11 4.44
C ALA A 20 -1.31 -11.61 3.01
N SER A 21 -1.85 -12.82 2.91
CA SER A 21 -2.18 -13.42 1.62
C SER A 21 -3.10 -12.50 0.83
N GLY A 22 -2.80 -12.30 -0.43
CA GLY A 22 -3.55 -11.41 -1.31
C GLY A 22 -3.03 -9.99 -1.39
N ASP A 23 -2.12 -9.61 -0.51
CA ASP A 23 -1.54 -8.27 -0.56
C ASP A 23 -0.64 -8.09 -1.79
N ARG A 24 -0.71 -6.90 -2.37
CA ARG A 24 0.11 -6.51 -3.53
C ARG A 24 1.30 -5.70 -3.06
N PHE A 25 2.42 -5.87 -3.71
CA PHE A 25 3.61 -5.08 -3.41
C PHE A 25 4.52 -4.98 -4.63
N VAL A 26 5.44 -4.03 -4.58
CA VAL A 26 6.56 -3.93 -5.52
C VAL A 26 7.85 -3.95 -4.72
N VAL A 27 8.95 -4.30 -5.39
CA VAL A 27 10.28 -4.29 -4.77
C VAL A 27 11.02 -3.07 -5.30
N ALA A 28 11.28 -2.13 -4.42
CA ALA A 28 12.10 -0.96 -4.75
C ALA A 28 13.57 -1.36 -4.81
N ASP A 29 14.39 -0.59 -5.48
CA ASP A 29 15.85 -0.72 -5.52
C ASP A 29 16.40 -1.96 -6.23
N ARG A 30 15.55 -2.71 -6.94
CA ARG A 30 16.00 -3.94 -7.60
C ARG A 30 15.68 -3.96 -9.10
N GLY A 31 15.32 -2.82 -9.67
CA GLY A 31 14.90 -2.76 -11.07
C GLY A 31 13.60 -3.49 -11.33
N MET A 32 12.85 -3.81 -10.28
CA MET A 32 11.60 -4.55 -10.35
C MET A 32 10.41 -3.69 -9.94
N ASP A 33 10.58 -2.38 -9.93
CA ASP A 33 9.56 -1.44 -9.45
C ASP A 33 8.28 -1.48 -10.27
N ALA A 34 8.40 -1.84 -11.55
CA ALA A 34 7.25 -1.91 -12.43
C ALA A 34 6.46 -3.21 -12.27
N GLU A 35 7.01 -4.20 -11.59
CA GLU A 35 6.35 -5.49 -11.41
C GLU A 35 5.61 -5.55 -10.09
N VAL A 36 4.34 -5.92 -10.18
CA VAL A 36 3.49 -6.08 -9.00
C VAL A 36 3.43 -7.55 -8.64
N PHE A 37 3.78 -7.84 -7.41
CA PHE A 37 3.72 -9.19 -6.86
C PHE A 37 2.53 -9.29 -5.91
N VAL A 38 2.00 -10.50 -5.77
CA VAL A 38 0.91 -10.80 -4.85
C VAL A 38 1.38 -11.87 -3.88
N ILE A 39 1.19 -11.64 -2.59
CA ILE A 39 1.54 -12.63 -1.58
C ILE A 39 0.61 -13.83 -1.68
N SER A 40 1.20 -15.02 -1.73
CA SER A 40 0.43 -16.25 -1.67
C SER A 40 1.11 -17.21 -0.69
N GLN A 41 0.32 -18.09 -0.09
CA GLN A 41 0.85 -19.04 0.89
C GLN A 41 1.84 -20.02 0.28
N LEU A 42 1.79 -20.20 -1.02
CA LEU A 42 2.60 -21.20 -1.69
C LEU A 42 3.91 -20.66 -2.26
N THR A 43 4.01 -19.35 -2.45
CA THR A 43 5.13 -18.78 -3.19
C THR A 43 5.95 -17.75 -2.41
N ILE A 44 5.35 -17.09 -1.41
CA ILE A 44 6.04 -16.03 -0.66
C ILE A 44 5.78 -16.22 0.82
N GLU A 45 6.85 -16.26 1.61
CA GLU A 45 6.78 -16.35 3.06
C GLU A 45 7.57 -15.22 3.69
N LEU A 46 7.05 -14.72 4.81
CA LEU A 46 7.75 -13.74 5.63
C LEU A 46 8.56 -14.49 6.69
N ARG A 47 9.86 -14.23 6.75
CA ARG A 47 10.76 -14.86 7.73
C ARG A 47 11.48 -13.78 8.52
N ASP A 48 11.60 -14.02 9.82
CA ASP A 48 12.39 -13.17 10.68
C ASP A 48 13.86 -13.61 10.63
N THR A 49 14.74 -12.66 10.42
CA THR A 49 16.18 -12.90 10.43
C THR A 49 16.85 -11.91 11.37
N PRO A 50 18.13 -12.17 11.75
CA PRO A 50 18.87 -11.23 12.61
C PRO A 50 19.00 -9.82 12.02
N THR A 51 18.90 -9.68 10.70
CA THR A 51 18.97 -8.38 10.03
C THR A 51 17.61 -7.76 9.75
N GLY A 52 16.53 -8.40 10.22
CA GLY A 52 15.16 -7.93 10.05
C GLY A 52 14.29 -8.92 9.30
N PRO A 53 13.01 -8.60 9.12
CA PRO A 53 12.11 -9.47 8.37
C PRO A 53 12.45 -9.47 6.88
N VAL A 54 12.36 -10.65 6.26
CA VAL A 54 12.60 -10.84 4.83
C VAL A 54 11.44 -11.64 4.22
N PHE A 55 11.17 -11.37 2.94
CA PHE A 55 10.28 -12.21 2.15
C PHE A 55 11.09 -13.32 1.51
N GLN A 56 10.66 -14.55 1.70
CA GLN A 56 11.26 -15.69 1.02
C GLN A 56 10.31 -16.18 -0.05
N PHE A 57 10.82 -16.25 -1.29
CA PHE A 57 10.06 -16.76 -2.43
C PHE A 57 10.26 -18.26 -2.49
N ASN A 58 9.18 -19.01 -2.28
CA ASN A 58 9.19 -20.46 -2.32
C ASN A 58 8.74 -20.97 -3.67
N GLY A 59 9.20 -22.15 -4.04
CA GLY A 59 8.74 -22.85 -5.22
C GLY A 59 9.58 -22.56 -6.44
N THR A 60 8.94 -22.29 -7.55
CA THR A 60 9.61 -22.21 -8.82
C THR A 60 10.67 -21.12 -8.82
N THR A 61 11.78 -21.50 -9.12
CA THR A 61 13.07 -20.93 -9.02
C THR A 61 13.46 -19.89 -10.05
N GLU A 62 12.53 -19.31 -10.73
CA GLU A 62 12.86 -18.30 -11.77
C GLU A 62 13.10 -16.91 -11.21
N TRP A 63 13.00 -16.78 -9.90
CA TRP A 63 13.27 -15.51 -9.25
C TRP A 63 14.77 -15.31 -9.12
N ALA A 64 15.23 -14.15 -9.54
CA ALA A 64 16.63 -13.78 -9.39
C ALA A 64 17.03 -13.60 -7.91
N LEU A 65 16.06 -13.64 -7.01
CA LEU A 65 16.26 -13.43 -5.57
C LEU A 65 15.45 -14.43 -4.79
N ASP A 66 16.09 -15.10 -3.84
CA ASP A 66 15.41 -16.03 -2.95
C ASP A 66 14.70 -15.33 -1.81
N SER A 67 15.16 -14.13 -1.46
CA SER A 67 14.55 -13.34 -0.39
C SER A 67 14.78 -11.86 -0.60
N VAL A 68 13.89 -11.05 -0.05
CA VAL A 68 13.96 -9.59 -0.11
C VAL A 68 13.63 -9.04 1.26
N GLU A 69 14.42 -8.08 1.73
CA GLU A 69 14.14 -7.41 3.00
C GLU A 69 12.82 -6.67 2.92
N GLN A 70 12.01 -6.77 3.97
CA GLN A 70 10.73 -6.09 4.02
C GLN A 70 10.88 -4.57 3.83
N ALA A 71 11.99 -3.99 4.30
CA ALA A 71 12.25 -2.57 4.14
C ALA A 71 12.34 -2.14 2.66
N ALA A 72 12.72 -3.05 1.76
CA ALA A 72 12.82 -2.78 0.32
C ALA A 72 11.49 -2.98 -0.40
N VAL A 73 10.47 -3.49 0.28
CA VAL A 73 9.18 -3.82 -0.31
C VAL A 73 8.21 -2.68 -0.06
N VAL A 74 7.46 -2.31 -1.09
CA VAL A 74 6.46 -1.25 -0.99
C VAL A 74 5.08 -1.85 -1.20
N TRP A 75 4.26 -1.79 -0.17
CA TRP A 75 2.90 -2.31 -0.20
C TRP A 75 2.00 -1.42 -1.06
N LEU A 76 1.19 -2.04 -1.90
CA LEU A 76 0.16 -1.36 -2.70
C LEU A 76 -1.21 -1.73 -2.13
N PRO A 77 -1.70 -1.03 -1.12
CA PRO A 77 -2.96 -1.41 -0.48
C PRO A 77 -4.15 -1.34 -1.44
N HIS A 78 -5.11 -2.23 -1.20
CA HIS A 78 -6.39 -2.23 -1.89
C HIS A 78 -7.32 -1.15 -1.30
N GLU A 79 -8.38 -0.83 -2.03
CA GLU A 79 -9.36 0.16 -1.60
C GLU A 79 -9.88 -0.09 -0.19
N GLU A 80 -10.29 -1.32 0.09
CA GLU A 80 -10.82 -1.66 1.41
C GLU A 80 -9.78 -1.53 2.53
N GLN A 81 -8.52 -1.81 2.21
CA GLN A 81 -7.43 -1.67 3.18
C GLN A 81 -7.16 -0.20 3.49
N LEU A 82 -7.22 0.65 2.46
CA LEU A 82 -7.08 2.09 2.63
C LEU A 82 -8.21 2.65 3.48
N ARG A 83 -9.45 2.23 3.21
CA ARG A 83 -10.60 2.65 4.00
C ARG A 83 -10.49 2.18 5.44
N THR A 84 -10.04 0.95 5.67
CA THR A 84 -9.81 0.44 7.01
C THR A 84 -8.75 1.25 7.75
N ALA A 85 -7.67 1.61 7.05
CA ALA A 85 -6.60 2.43 7.64
C ALA A 85 -7.09 3.83 8.00
N LEU A 86 -8.02 4.41 7.23
CA LEU A 86 -8.65 5.69 7.57
C LEU A 86 -9.49 5.59 8.84
N GLY A 87 -10.13 4.43 9.07
CA GLY A 87 -10.91 4.21 10.27
C GLY A 87 -11.98 5.25 10.47
N THR A 88 -12.03 5.84 11.67
CA THR A 88 -13.04 6.84 12.02
C THR A 88 -12.88 8.17 11.30
N ALA A 89 -11.75 8.41 10.66
CA ALA A 89 -11.56 9.62 9.87
C ALA A 89 -12.35 9.59 8.57
N PHE A 90 -12.64 8.40 8.04
CA PHE A 90 -13.38 8.26 6.80
C PHE A 90 -14.83 8.73 6.95
N ARG A 91 -15.29 9.52 5.98
CA ARG A 91 -16.69 9.95 5.94
C ARG A 91 -17.44 9.38 4.77
N ARG A 92 -16.94 9.59 3.54
CA ARG A 92 -17.64 9.07 2.37
C ARG A 92 -16.78 9.07 1.12
N LEU A 93 -17.18 8.25 0.19
CA LEU A 93 -16.67 8.22 -1.18
C LEU A 93 -17.82 8.63 -2.10
N GLU A 94 -17.59 9.59 -2.98
CA GLU A 94 -18.61 10.09 -3.88
C GLU A 94 -18.06 10.23 -5.29
N PRO A 95 -18.88 10.02 -6.32
CA PRO A 95 -18.45 10.36 -7.67
C PRO A 95 -18.36 11.88 -7.83
N LEU A 96 -17.42 12.31 -8.65
CA LEU A 96 -17.27 13.72 -8.97
C LEU A 96 -16.74 13.82 -10.40
N GLY A 97 -17.59 14.26 -11.32
CA GLY A 97 -17.22 14.25 -12.74
C GLY A 97 -16.85 12.87 -13.20
N ASP A 98 -15.68 12.72 -13.82
CA ASP A 98 -15.16 11.43 -14.30
C ASP A 98 -14.39 10.69 -13.23
N GLY A 99 -14.31 11.25 -12.03
CA GLY A 99 -13.50 10.68 -10.97
C GLY A 99 -14.26 10.49 -9.67
N TRP A 100 -13.51 10.55 -8.58
CA TRP A 100 -14.01 10.26 -7.25
C TRP A 100 -13.47 11.26 -6.25
N VAL A 101 -14.25 11.51 -5.21
CA VAL A 101 -13.82 12.31 -4.07
C VAL A 101 -13.98 11.47 -2.80
N VAL A 102 -12.92 11.42 -2.00
CA VAL A 102 -12.95 10.85 -0.66
C VAL A 102 -12.93 11.98 0.33
N THR A 103 -13.92 12.00 1.22
CA THR A 103 -14.01 12.98 2.30
C THR A 103 -13.60 12.32 3.60
N VAL A 104 -12.67 12.95 4.29
CA VAL A 104 -12.21 12.53 5.60
C VAL A 104 -12.27 13.72 6.56
N GLU A 105 -12.16 13.44 7.84
CA GLU A 105 -12.15 14.48 8.85
C GLU A 105 -10.89 14.36 9.70
N ARG A 106 -10.21 15.47 9.88
CA ARG A 106 -9.03 15.56 10.75
C ARG A 106 -9.11 16.84 11.55
N ASP A 107 -9.00 16.70 12.87
CA ASP A 107 -9.01 17.84 13.80
C ASP A 107 -10.24 18.72 13.62
N GLY A 108 -11.41 18.09 13.40
CA GLY A 108 -12.66 18.81 13.21
C GLY A 108 -12.85 19.44 11.84
N ARG A 109 -11.93 19.19 10.90
CA ARG A 109 -12.01 19.76 9.55
C ARG A 109 -12.24 18.67 8.52
N ALA A 110 -13.12 18.94 7.58
CA ALA A 110 -13.33 18.06 6.44
C ALA A 110 -12.24 18.30 5.41
N ILE A 111 -11.64 17.21 4.94
CA ILE A 111 -10.64 17.23 3.88
C ILE A 111 -11.20 16.41 2.74
N ARG A 112 -11.13 16.94 1.52
CA ARG A 112 -11.62 16.27 0.33
C ARG A 112 -10.45 16.04 -0.62
N GLU A 113 -10.27 14.79 -1.03
CA GLU A 113 -9.21 14.43 -1.97
C GLU A 113 -9.84 13.80 -3.20
N VAL A 114 -9.40 14.23 -4.36
CA VAL A 114 -10.00 13.89 -5.65
C VAL A 114 -8.97 13.16 -6.52
N ASP A 115 -9.41 12.14 -7.20
CA ASP A 115 -8.61 11.47 -8.23
C ASP A 115 -9.56 10.79 -9.20
N VAL A 116 -9.09 10.53 -10.41
CA VAL A 116 -9.88 9.77 -11.38
C VAL A 116 -10.03 8.31 -10.95
N ASP A 117 -9.12 7.81 -10.14
CA ASP A 117 -9.14 6.46 -9.58
C ASP A 117 -9.51 6.51 -8.10
N ALA A 118 -10.51 5.71 -7.71
CA ALA A 118 -10.99 5.70 -6.33
C ALA A 118 -9.91 5.29 -5.34
N GLU A 119 -9.09 4.28 -5.67
CA GLU A 119 -8.02 3.85 -4.77
C GLU A 119 -7.01 4.97 -4.55
N ARG A 120 -6.67 5.72 -5.60
CA ARG A 120 -5.76 6.84 -5.44
C ARG A 120 -6.38 7.97 -4.62
N ALA A 121 -7.68 8.21 -4.77
CA ALA A 121 -8.37 9.20 -3.94
C ALA A 121 -8.30 8.81 -2.46
N TYR A 122 -8.52 7.54 -2.14
CA TYR A 122 -8.34 7.04 -0.77
C TYR A 122 -6.91 7.21 -0.28
N ALA A 123 -5.92 6.91 -1.12
CA ALA A 123 -4.52 7.05 -0.74
C ALA A 123 -4.14 8.50 -0.43
N ARG A 124 -4.64 9.43 -1.23
CA ARG A 124 -4.41 10.86 -1.00
C ARG A 124 -5.05 11.32 0.31
N ALA A 125 -6.27 10.85 0.58
CA ALA A 125 -6.96 11.17 1.82
C ALA A 125 -6.21 10.60 3.04
N LEU A 126 -5.72 9.37 2.92
CA LEU A 126 -4.95 8.75 3.99
C LEU A 126 -3.64 9.51 4.26
N LEU A 127 -2.95 9.95 3.21
CA LEU A 127 -1.78 10.81 3.37
C LEU A 127 -2.12 12.09 4.12
N ALA A 128 -3.26 12.71 3.81
CA ALA A 128 -3.69 13.94 4.50
C ALA A 128 -3.95 13.68 5.98
N VAL A 129 -4.42 12.49 6.34
CA VAL A 129 -4.67 12.11 7.74
C VAL A 129 -3.37 11.73 8.45
N LEU A 130 -2.48 11.00 7.80
CA LEU A 130 -1.21 10.57 8.40
C LEU A 130 -0.17 11.69 8.42
N GLY A 131 -0.22 12.55 7.45
CA GLY A 131 0.80 13.57 7.27
C GLY A 131 0.87 14.56 8.40
N PRO A 132 1.99 15.27 8.49
CA PRO A 132 2.14 16.33 9.48
C PRO A 132 1.25 17.50 9.17
#